data_aef13a420656aa3d71fe23bbdc846de0
#
_entry.id   aef13a420656aa3d71fe23bbdc846de0
#
_cell.length_a   1.000
_cell.length_b   1.000
_cell.length_c   1.000
_cell.angle_alpha   90.00
_cell.angle_beta   90.00
_cell.angle_gamma   90.00
#
_symmetry.space_group_name_H-M   'P 1'
#
loop_
_entity.id
_entity.type
_entity.pdbx_description
1 polymer ?
#
loop_
_entity_poly.entity_id
_entity_poly.type
_entity_poly.pdbx_seq_one_letter_code
_entity_poly.pdbx_strand_id
1 'polypeptide(L)'
;MRSRDSLLRLNRFRVEDCRRQVADMDMMIQDLMRKHDDLDNHVKFEEQRTGVSDPNNVNYSMAAKSVRGRRDNILKTVAELRDQHETMIERLQEAEADLRKIEMLVEKETPIAKPAIPSAPVMAAAVLAR
;
A
#
# COMPACT_ATOMS: atom_id res chain seq x y z
N MET A 1 -13.34 -23.27 22.77
CA MET A 1 -12.32 -23.99 22.31
C MET A 1 -12.22 -24.06 20.84
N ARG A 2 -12.85 -24.98 20.17
CA ARG A 2 -12.75 -25.05 18.74
C ARG A 2 -13.18 -23.77 18.07
N SER A 3 -14.27 -23.19 18.51
CA SER A 3 -14.77 -21.98 17.89
C SER A 3 -13.81 -20.81 18.12
N ARG A 4 -13.11 -20.80 19.22
CA ARG A 4 -12.12 -19.75 19.47
C ARG A 4 -10.89 -19.93 18.61
N ASP A 5 -10.47 -21.17 18.41
CA ASP A 5 -9.34 -21.46 17.53
C ASP A 5 -9.67 -21.08 16.10
N SER A 6 -10.90 -21.38 15.67
CA SER A 6 -11.34 -21.01 14.33
C SER A 6 -11.39 -19.50 14.15
N LEU A 7 -11.90 -18.83 15.18
CA LEU A 7 -12.00 -17.38 15.15
C LEU A 7 -10.61 -16.75 15.10
N LEU A 8 -9.67 -17.27 15.87
CA LEU A 8 -8.31 -16.79 15.89
C LEU A 8 -7.67 -16.95 14.52
N ARG A 9 -7.85 -18.13 13.91
CA ARG A 9 -7.29 -18.40 12.59
C ARG A 9 -7.88 -17.49 11.53
N LEU A 10 -9.18 -17.29 11.58
CA LEU A 10 -9.86 -16.42 10.65
C LEU A 10 -9.34 -14.98 10.75
N ASN A 11 -9.16 -14.50 11.97
CA ASN A 11 -8.68 -13.14 12.17
C ASN A 11 -7.23 -12.97 11.77
N ARG A 12 -6.41 -13.99 11.97
CA ARG A 12 -5.03 -13.96 11.47
C ARG A 12 -5.01 -13.89 9.95
N PHE A 13 -5.85 -14.67 9.32
CA PHE A 13 -5.96 -14.65 7.86
C PHE A 13 -6.40 -13.27 7.37
N ARG A 14 -7.37 -12.68 8.06
CA ARG A 14 -7.87 -11.36 7.70
C ARG A 14 -6.77 -10.30 7.76
N VAL A 15 -5.95 -10.34 8.81
CA VAL A 15 -4.83 -9.42 8.95
C VAL A 15 -3.82 -9.62 7.81
N GLU A 16 -3.47 -10.87 7.51
CA GLU A 16 -2.54 -11.17 6.44
C GLU A 16 -3.07 -10.70 5.09
N ASP A 17 -4.36 -10.90 4.86
CA ASP A 17 -4.97 -10.48 3.61
C ASP A 17 -4.96 -8.96 3.47
N CYS A 18 -5.27 -8.24 4.56
CA CYS A 18 -5.22 -6.78 4.54
C CYS A 18 -3.80 -6.27 4.30
N ARG A 19 -2.81 -6.90 4.93
CA ARG A 19 -1.42 -6.52 4.71
C ARG A 19 -1.00 -6.69 3.26
N ARG A 20 -1.44 -7.79 2.66
CA ARG A 20 -1.13 -8.07 1.26
C ARG A 20 -1.77 -7.02 0.36
N GLN A 21 -3.02 -6.66 0.63
CA GLN A 21 -3.72 -5.67 -0.18
C GLN A 21 -3.04 -4.30 -0.08
N VAL A 22 -2.59 -3.91 1.12
CA VAL A 22 -1.87 -2.65 1.30
C VAL A 22 -0.56 -2.68 0.51
N ALA A 23 0.18 -3.77 0.59
CA ALA A 23 1.45 -3.89 -0.11
C ALA A 23 1.27 -3.87 -1.62
N ASP A 24 0.25 -4.56 -2.12
CA ASP A 24 -0.03 -4.59 -3.56
C ASP A 24 -0.38 -3.19 -4.06
N MET A 25 -1.14 -2.45 -3.28
CA MET A 25 -1.53 -1.10 -3.66
C MET A 25 -0.34 -0.16 -3.64
N ASP A 26 0.55 -0.30 -2.66
CA ASP A 26 1.80 0.45 -2.62
C ASP A 26 2.61 0.25 -3.89
N MET A 27 2.75 -1.00 -4.30
CA MET A 27 3.51 -1.32 -5.50
C MET A 27 2.88 -0.72 -6.75
N MET A 28 1.56 -0.77 -6.81
CA MET A 28 0.82 -0.23 -7.93
C MET A 28 1.03 1.28 -8.04
N ILE A 29 0.95 1.98 -6.90
CA ILE A 29 1.18 3.43 -6.86
C ILE A 29 2.60 3.75 -7.29
N GLN A 30 3.59 3.01 -6.80
CA GLN A 30 4.98 3.23 -7.18
C GLN A 30 5.22 3.02 -8.66
N ASP A 31 4.61 1.99 -9.24
CA ASP A 31 4.75 1.72 -10.67
C ASP A 31 4.14 2.85 -11.50
N LEU A 32 2.98 3.34 -11.08
CA LEU A 32 2.33 4.44 -11.80
C LEU A 32 3.13 5.73 -11.66
N MET A 33 3.73 5.97 -10.50
CA MET A 33 4.55 7.18 -10.33
C MET A 33 5.82 7.12 -11.17
N ARG A 34 6.38 5.93 -11.37
CA ARG A 34 7.51 5.79 -12.30
C ARG A 34 7.10 6.13 -13.72
N LYS A 35 5.93 5.66 -14.14
CA LYS A 35 5.41 6.00 -15.47
C LYS A 35 5.14 7.49 -15.59
N HIS A 36 4.62 8.09 -14.53
CA HIS A 36 4.41 9.54 -14.50
C HIS A 36 5.73 10.28 -14.74
N ASP A 37 6.78 9.87 -14.02
CA ASP A 37 8.07 10.53 -14.13
C ASP A 37 8.67 10.37 -15.53
N ASP A 38 8.51 9.20 -16.13
CA ASP A 38 8.97 8.96 -17.49
C ASP A 38 8.24 9.87 -18.47
N LEU A 39 6.93 9.98 -18.32
CA LEU A 39 6.15 10.86 -19.19
C LEU A 39 6.49 12.33 -18.97
N ASP A 40 6.72 12.71 -17.72
CA ASP A 40 7.11 14.07 -17.40
C ASP A 40 8.44 14.44 -18.05
N ASN A 41 9.39 13.51 -18.01
CA ASN A 41 10.68 13.70 -18.69
C ASN A 41 10.51 13.81 -20.20
N HIS A 42 9.59 13.03 -20.75
CA HIS A 42 9.30 13.09 -22.19
C HIS A 42 8.73 14.46 -22.55
N VAL A 43 7.82 14.99 -21.73
CA VAL A 43 7.27 16.33 -21.94
C VAL A 43 8.39 17.37 -21.95
N LYS A 44 9.27 17.29 -20.97
CA LYS A 44 10.39 18.23 -20.87
C LYS A 44 11.31 18.15 -22.07
N PHE A 45 11.57 16.95 -22.53
CA PHE A 45 12.42 16.74 -23.69
C PHE A 45 11.78 17.38 -24.93
N GLU A 46 10.48 17.16 -25.16
CA GLU A 46 9.79 17.72 -26.30
C GLU A 46 9.73 19.25 -26.22
N GLU A 47 9.50 19.80 -25.04
CA GLU A 47 9.46 21.24 -24.86
C GLU A 47 10.83 21.86 -25.13
N GLN A 48 11.90 21.21 -24.71
CA GLN A 48 13.24 21.70 -24.99
C GLN A 48 13.58 21.60 -26.48
N ARG A 49 13.15 20.52 -27.11
CA ARG A 49 13.40 20.31 -28.52
C ARG A 49 12.72 21.37 -29.38
N THR A 50 11.52 21.77 -29.05
CA THR A 50 10.77 22.76 -29.82
C THR A 50 11.03 24.19 -29.36
N GLY A 51 11.54 24.37 -28.15
CA GLY A 51 11.74 25.66 -27.56
C GLY A 51 10.47 26.33 -27.07
N VAL A 52 9.35 25.64 -27.08
CA VAL A 52 8.07 26.18 -26.65
C VAL A 52 7.58 25.36 -25.46
N SER A 53 7.46 26.02 -24.30
CA SER A 53 7.06 25.35 -23.07
C SER A 53 5.66 25.75 -22.57
N ASP A 54 5.03 26.73 -23.20
CA ASP A 54 3.69 27.16 -22.82
C ASP A 54 2.65 26.30 -23.56
N PRO A 55 1.87 25.48 -22.85
CA PRO A 55 0.88 24.62 -23.49
C PRO A 55 -0.20 25.39 -24.25
N ASN A 56 -0.40 26.65 -23.94
CA ASN A 56 -1.40 27.47 -24.61
C ASN A 56 -0.89 28.12 -25.88
N ASN A 57 0.40 27.98 -26.17
CA ASN A 57 1.00 28.54 -27.39
C ASN A 57 0.58 27.67 -28.58
N VAL A 58 0.21 28.31 -29.70
CA VAL A 58 -0.21 27.57 -30.89
C VAL A 58 0.90 26.68 -31.46
N ASN A 59 2.15 27.03 -31.16
CA ASN A 59 3.29 26.25 -31.65
C ASN A 59 3.72 25.15 -30.69
N TYR A 60 2.96 24.92 -29.63
CA TYR A 60 3.30 23.89 -28.69
C TYR A 60 3.26 22.51 -29.33
N SER A 61 4.19 21.64 -28.99
CA SER A 61 4.29 20.31 -29.57
C SER A 61 3.03 19.49 -29.29
N MET A 62 2.45 18.93 -30.35
CA MET A 62 1.29 18.05 -30.21
C MET A 62 1.68 16.78 -29.47
N ALA A 63 2.91 16.31 -29.70
CA ALA A 63 3.41 15.14 -28.98
C ALA A 63 3.48 15.42 -27.47
N ALA A 64 4.01 16.59 -27.11
CA ALA A 64 4.09 16.99 -25.70
C ALA A 64 2.69 17.11 -25.10
N LYS A 65 1.74 17.66 -25.84
CA LYS A 65 0.38 17.83 -25.36
C LYS A 65 -0.27 16.47 -25.07
N SER A 66 -0.09 15.51 -25.97
CA SER A 66 -0.62 14.17 -25.80
C SER A 66 -0.01 13.49 -24.57
N VAL A 67 1.31 13.61 -24.40
CA VAL A 67 2.00 13.00 -23.29
C VAL A 67 1.60 13.66 -21.97
N ARG A 68 1.40 14.99 -21.97
CA ARG A 68 0.90 15.69 -20.79
C ARG A 68 -0.46 15.15 -20.35
N GLY A 69 -1.34 14.91 -21.31
CA GLY A 69 -2.66 14.34 -21.00
C GLY A 69 -2.56 12.98 -20.34
N ARG A 70 -1.66 12.14 -20.86
CA ARG A 70 -1.45 10.80 -20.28
C ARG A 70 -0.83 10.90 -18.88
N ARG A 71 0.14 11.80 -18.72
CA ARG A 71 0.77 12.03 -17.41
C ARG A 71 -0.27 12.47 -16.38
N ASP A 72 -1.15 13.41 -16.77
CA ASP A 72 -2.16 13.94 -15.87
C ASP A 72 -3.20 12.88 -15.51
N ASN A 73 -3.53 11.99 -16.45
CA ASN A 73 -4.44 10.88 -16.16
C ASN A 73 -3.83 9.92 -15.15
N ILE A 74 -2.53 9.68 -15.23
CA ILE A 74 -1.86 8.85 -14.24
C ILE A 74 -1.96 9.48 -12.85
N LEU A 75 -1.79 10.79 -12.76
CA LEU A 75 -1.90 11.48 -11.46
C LEU A 75 -3.28 11.33 -10.86
N LYS A 76 -4.32 11.39 -11.69
CA LYS A 76 -5.69 11.18 -11.22
C LYS A 76 -5.86 9.77 -10.67
N THR A 77 -5.35 8.79 -11.39
CA THR A 77 -5.43 7.40 -10.96
C THR A 77 -4.68 7.20 -9.66
N VAL A 78 -3.50 7.80 -9.53
CA VAL A 78 -2.71 7.71 -8.30
C VAL A 78 -3.46 8.32 -7.13
N ALA A 79 -4.13 9.46 -7.35
CA ALA A 79 -4.92 10.10 -6.28
C ALA A 79 -6.03 9.17 -5.79
N GLU A 80 -6.74 8.52 -6.72
CA GLU A 80 -7.77 7.56 -6.36
C GLU A 80 -7.20 6.36 -5.60
N LEU A 81 -6.06 5.86 -6.06
CA LEU A 81 -5.42 4.72 -5.40
C LEU A 81 -4.92 5.08 -4.01
N ARG A 82 -4.46 6.31 -3.81
CA ARG A 82 -4.02 6.75 -2.50
C ARG A 82 -5.18 6.81 -1.51
N ASP A 83 -6.35 7.23 -1.97
CA ASP A 83 -7.55 7.23 -1.12
C ASP A 83 -7.93 5.80 -0.74
N GLN A 84 -7.89 4.88 -1.70
CA GLN A 84 -8.16 3.47 -1.44
C GLN A 84 -7.13 2.86 -0.51
N HIS A 85 -5.87 3.24 -0.70
CA HIS A 85 -4.76 2.78 0.13
C HIS A 85 -4.98 3.19 1.60
N GLU A 86 -5.41 4.42 1.80
CA GLU A 86 -5.70 4.91 3.15
C GLU A 86 -6.82 4.11 3.79
N THR A 87 -7.88 3.83 3.03
CA THR A 87 -8.97 3.00 3.51
C THR A 87 -8.49 1.59 3.87
N MET A 88 -7.60 1.03 3.06
CA MET A 88 -7.05 -0.29 3.33
C MET A 88 -6.19 -0.31 4.58
N ILE A 89 -5.43 0.77 4.82
CA ILE A 89 -4.65 0.88 6.04
C ILE A 89 -5.56 0.92 7.25
N GLU A 90 -6.67 1.64 7.17
CA GLU A 90 -7.64 1.68 8.26
C GLU A 90 -8.23 0.30 8.53
N ARG A 91 -8.54 -0.44 7.47
CA ARG A 91 -9.05 -1.80 7.61
C ARG A 91 -8.03 -2.72 8.24
N LEU A 92 -6.77 -2.55 7.88
CA LEU A 92 -5.70 -3.33 8.47
C LEU A 92 -5.58 -3.05 9.97
N GLN A 93 -5.62 -1.79 10.35
CA GLN A 93 -5.56 -1.41 11.76
C GLN A 93 -6.72 -2.01 12.54
N GLU A 94 -7.90 -1.98 11.95
CA GLU A 94 -9.10 -2.56 12.55
C GLU A 94 -8.95 -4.07 12.73
N ALA A 95 -8.46 -4.73 11.68
CA ALA A 95 -8.24 -6.17 11.72
C ALA A 95 -7.20 -6.54 12.77
N GLU A 96 -6.15 -5.76 12.88
CA GLU A 96 -5.10 -5.99 13.88
C GLU A 96 -5.65 -5.79 15.30
N ALA A 97 -6.48 -4.78 15.50
CA ALA A 97 -7.10 -4.56 16.80
C ALA A 97 -8.03 -5.72 17.18
N ASP A 98 -8.81 -6.20 16.22
CA ASP A 98 -9.71 -7.34 16.44
C ASP A 98 -8.91 -8.59 16.78
N LEU A 99 -7.82 -8.82 16.08
CA LEU A 99 -6.97 -9.97 16.34
C LEU A 99 -6.40 -9.92 17.76
N ARG A 100 -5.94 -8.74 18.18
CA ARG A 100 -5.41 -8.60 19.53
C ARG A 100 -6.45 -8.91 20.60
N LYS A 101 -7.69 -8.47 20.37
CA LYS A 101 -8.79 -8.78 21.29
C LYS A 101 -9.01 -10.27 21.42
N ILE A 102 -8.99 -10.97 20.30
CA ILE A 102 -9.22 -12.40 20.30
C ILE A 102 -8.05 -13.14 20.94
N GLU A 103 -6.84 -12.69 20.65
CA GLU A 103 -5.66 -13.28 21.29
C GLU A 103 -5.71 -13.14 22.80
N MET A 104 -6.16 -11.99 23.28
CA MET A 104 -6.32 -11.78 24.71
C MET A 104 -7.38 -12.71 25.31
N LEU A 105 -8.47 -12.90 24.60
CA LEU A 105 -9.51 -13.80 25.05
C LEU A 105 -9.01 -15.25 25.13
N VAL A 106 -8.28 -15.68 24.12
CA VAL A 106 -7.71 -17.01 24.10
C VAL A 106 -6.70 -17.18 25.24
N GLU A 107 -5.90 -16.17 25.45
CA GLU A 107 -4.92 -16.21 26.52
C GLU A 107 -5.57 -16.33 27.89
N LYS A 108 -6.67 -15.64 28.11
CA LYS A 108 -7.41 -15.75 29.36
C LYS A 108 -7.99 -17.12 29.57
N GLU A 109 -8.39 -17.76 28.49
CA GLU A 109 -9.00 -19.06 28.58
C GLU A 109 -7.99 -20.17 28.83
N THR A 110 -6.77 -19.98 28.38
CA THR A 110 -5.74 -20.98 28.55
C THR A 110 -4.47 -20.33 29.08
N PRO A 111 -4.51 -19.85 30.26
CA PRO A 111 -3.36 -19.14 30.81
C PRO A 111 -2.13 -20.00 30.92
N ILE A 112 -2.28 -21.26 31.07
CA ILE A 112 -1.16 -22.14 31.24
C ILE A 112 -0.32 -22.26 29.99
N ALA A 113 -0.90 -22.12 28.90
CA ALA A 113 -0.21 -22.26 27.65
C ALA A 113 0.75 -21.14 27.37
N LYS A 114 0.65 -20.09 28.12
CA LYS A 114 1.44 -19.02 27.88
C LYS A 114 2.87 -19.15 27.99
N PRO A 115 3.42 -19.72 28.82
CA PRO A 115 4.82 -19.66 29.03
C PRO A 115 5.59 -19.92 27.87
N ALA A 116 5.43 -20.37 27.09
CA ALA A 116 6.32 -20.73 26.15
C ALA A 116 6.65 -19.73 25.25
N ILE A 117 6.59 -19.06 25.04
CA ILE A 117 6.77 -18.42 23.97
C ILE A 117 7.41 -17.41 23.81
N PRO A 118 7.92 -17.34 23.75
CA PRO A 118 8.27 -16.37 23.47
C PRO A 118 8.44 -15.88 22.44
N SER A 119 8.34 -16.08 22.24
CA SER A 119 8.57 -15.48 21.53
C SER A 119 8.76 -14.82 20.78
N ALA A 120 8.87 -14.84 20.74
CA ALA A 120 8.96 -14.30 20.06
C ALA A 120 9.16 -13.54 19.47
N PRO A 121 9.29 -13.39 19.48
CA PRO A 121 9.48 -12.69 18.85
C PRO A 121 10.04 -12.18 18.35
N VAL A 122 10.23 -12.52 18.38
CA VAL A 122 10.60 -12.14 18.13
C VAL A 122 10.98 -11.77 17.56
N MET A 123 11.00 -11.99 17.55
CA MET A 123 11.25 -11.74 17.16
C MET A 123 11.62 -11.20 16.72
N ALA A 124 11.63 -11.27 16.68
CA ALA A 124 11.95 -10.86 16.49
C ALA A 124 12.58 -10.47 16.33
N ALA A 125 12.79 -10.54 16.34
CA ALA A 125 13.35 -10.26 16.36
C ALA A 125 14.10 -10.21 16.28
N ALA A 126 14.24 -10.46 16.22
CA ALA A 126 14.81 -10.46 16.29
C ALA A 126 15.33 -10.49 16.00
N VAL A 127 15.26 -10.61 15.78
CA VAL A 127 15.65 -10.54 15.63
C VAL A 127 16.11 -10.16 15.23
N LEU A 128 16.16 -10.17 15.15
CA LEU A 128 16.65 -9.82 14.98
C LEU A 128 17.38 -9.52 14.84
N ALA A 129 17.56 -9.60 14.88
CA ALA A 129 18.27 -9.36 14.86
C ALA A 129 18.98 -9.40 14.88
N ARG A 130 19.17 -9.74 14.87
CA ARG A 130 19.96 -9.91 14.90
C ARG A 130 20.62 -9.76 14.63
#